data_74b9e2e5a103c57b60eb4c799e84c4ae
#
_entry.id   74b9e2e5a103c57b60eb4c799e84c4ae
#
_cell.length_a   1.000
_cell.length_b   1.000
_cell.length_c   1.000
_cell.angle_alpha   90.00
_cell.angle_beta   90.00
_cell.angle_gamma   90.00
#
_symmetry.space_group_name_H-M   'P 1'
#
loop_
_entity.id
_entity.type
_entity.pdbx_description
1 polymer ?
#
loop_
_entity_poly.entity_id
_entity_poly.type
_entity_poly.pdbx_seq_one_letter_code
_entity_poly.pdbx_strand_id
1 'polypeptide(L)'
;DRTIMDYLSTLKKLYIIDEIESWNPNIRSKTAIRTSPKKSMVDPSLAVAALSCTVDDVIHDIKIFGLLFENLVNRDLKVYVNSIGGTLRHYRDRYGLECDNGIHFDNGKYALIEVKLGGNKIKEAIKHLNELRNLIIENQPKLGEPEFMMVITGTDMAYKDDNVLVVPVGCLKN
;
A
#
# COMPACT_ATOMS: atom_id res chain seq x y z
N ASP A 1 -17.18 18.32 3.38
CA ASP A 1 -17.05 19.65 3.96
C ASP A 1 -15.91 20.38 3.25
N ARG A 2 -16.22 21.56 2.66
CA ARG A 2 -15.28 22.35 1.85
C ARG A 2 -14.04 22.75 2.66
N THR A 3 -14.25 23.14 3.92
CA THR A 3 -13.18 23.57 4.82
C THR A 3 -12.13 22.47 5.04
N ILE A 4 -12.56 21.22 5.23
CA ILE A 4 -11.65 20.07 5.40
C ILE A 4 -10.83 19.86 4.12
N MET A 5 -11.45 19.97 2.96
CA MET A 5 -10.75 19.83 1.67
C MET A 5 -9.72 20.94 1.45
N ASP A 6 -10.02 22.17 1.87
CA ASP A 6 -9.09 23.29 1.79
C ASP A 6 -7.88 23.10 2.70
N TYR A 7 -8.08 22.60 3.94
CA TYR A 7 -6.99 22.24 4.84
C TYR A 7 -6.12 21.09 4.27
N LEU A 8 -6.73 20.02 3.78
CA LEU A 8 -6.01 18.91 3.17
C LEU A 8 -5.20 19.37 1.94
N SER A 9 -5.79 20.23 1.09
CA SER A 9 -5.08 20.82 -0.05
C SER A 9 -3.86 21.64 0.38
N THR A 10 -3.99 22.40 1.46
CA THR A 10 -2.89 23.19 2.01
C THR A 10 -1.78 22.30 2.56
N LEU A 11 -2.12 21.28 3.35
CA LEU A 11 -1.15 20.33 3.89
C LEU A 11 -0.43 19.54 2.77
N LYS A 12 -1.13 19.22 1.69
CA LYS A 12 -0.51 18.60 0.50
C LYS A 12 0.48 19.54 -0.19
N LYS A 13 0.15 20.83 -0.35
CA LYS A 13 1.06 21.84 -0.92
C LYS A 13 2.29 22.08 -0.06
N LEU A 14 2.18 21.89 1.25
CA LEU A 14 3.29 21.99 2.20
C LEU A 14 4.09 20.68 2.32
N TYR A 15 3.80 19.66 1.51
CA TYR A 15 4.44 18.35 1.55
C TYR A 15 4.38 17.68 2.93
N ILE A 16 3.27 17.87 3.65
CA ILE A 16 2.98 17.19 4.92
C ILE A 16 2.18 15.92 4.67
N ILE A 17 1.22 15.99 3.72
CA ILE A 17 0.38 14.87 3.31
C ILE A 17 0.76 14.46 1.89
N ASP A 18 0.85 13.17 1.69
CA ASP A 18 0.98 12.51 0.39
C ASP A 18 -0.26 11.68 0.07
N GLU A 19 -0.48 11.43 -1.20
CA GLU A 19 -1.61 10.65 -1.70
C GLU A 19 -1.13 9.51 -2.60
N ILE A 20 -1.73 8.33 -2.37
CA ILE A 20 -1.60 7.18 -3.26
C ILE A 20 -2.94 7.04 -3.98
N GLU A 21 -2.92 7.25 -5.29
CA GLU A 21 -4.10 7.18 -6.12
C GLU A 21 -4.67 5.76 -6.17
N SER A 22 -5.98 5.65 -6.35
CA SER A 22 -6.61 4.35 -6.53
C SER A 22 -6.19 3.72 -7.86
N TRP A 23 -6.01 2.40 -7.84
CA TRP A 23 -5.81 1.59 -9.03
C TRP A 23 -7.09 0.83 -9.36
N ASN A 24 -7.46 0.88 -10.62
CA ASN A 24 -8.49 0.02 -11.13
C ASN A 24 -7.99 -0.68 -12.39
N PRO A 25 -7.76 -1.98 -12.32
CA PRO A 25 -7.36 -2.76 -13.48
C PRO A 25 -8.40 -2.73 -14.60
N ASN A 26 -9.64 -2.38 -14.30
CA ASN A 26 -10.71 -2.21 -15.28
C ASN A 26 -10.93 -0.73 -15.62
N ILE A 27 -10.22 -0.22 -16.64
CA ILE A 27 -10.28 1.17 -17.11
C ILE A 27 -11.71 1.64 -17.44
N ARG A 28 -12.63 0.73 -17.74
CA ARG A 28 -14.04 1.03 -18.06
C ARG A 28 -14.98 1.00 -16.85
N SER A 29 -14.48 0.66 -15.66
CA SER A 29 -15.31 0.60 -14.45
C SER A 29 -15.62 1.98 -13.89
N LYS A 30 -16.90 2.30 -13.78
CA LYS A 30 -17.38 3.51 -13.08
C LYS A 30 -17.02 3.53 -11.59
N THR A 31 -16.62 2.40 -11.02
CA THR A 31 -16.29 2.24 -9.60
C THR A 31 -14.93 2.85 -9.28
N ALA A 32 -13.95 2.79 -10.19
CA ALA A 32 -12.62 3.36 -10.01
C ALA A 32 -12.64 4.89 -9.83
N ILE A 33 -13.55 5.56 -10.52
CA ILE A 33 -13.68 7.02 -10.49
C ILE A 33 -14.16 7.52 -9.11
N ARG A 34 -14.73 6.63 -8.29
CA ARG A 34 -15.30 6.95 -6.98
C ARG A 34 -14.41 6.61 -5.79
N THR A 35 -13.29 5.95 -6.00
CA THR A 35 -12.37 5.58 -4.92
C THR A 35 -11.44 6.77 -4.62
N SER A 36 -11.55 7.32 -3.42
CA SER A 36 -10.69 8.41 -2.97
C SER A 36 -9.25 7.94 -2.85
N PRO A 37 -8.27 8.81 -3.13
CA PRO A 37 -6.88 8.53 -2.84
C PRO A 37 -6.66 8.17 -1.37
N LYS A 38 -5.78 7.22 -1.10
CA LYS A 38 -5.31 6.91 0.25
C LYS A 38 -4.35 8.02 0.68
N LYS A 39 -4.61 8.59 1.85
CA LYS A 39 -3.81 9.68 2.41
C LYS A 39 -2.87 9.15 3.46
N SER A 40 -1.63 9.59 3.42
CA SER A 40 -0.60 9.29 4.41
C SER A 40 0.24 10.53 4.71
N MET A 41 1.00 10.52 5.79
CA MET A 41 2.02 11.54 5.99
C MET A 41 3.18 11.28 5.05
N VAL A 42 3.85 12.34 4.59
CA VAL A 42 5.08 12.21 3.77
C VAL A 42 6.16 11.45 4.54
N ASP A 43 6.19 11.63 5.86
CA ASP A 43 7.04 10.86 6.76
C ASP A 43 6.25 10.48 8.01
N PRO A 44 6.33 9.21 8.50
CA PRO A 44 5.59 8.78 9.69
C PRO A 44 5.98 9.53 10.96
N SER A 45 7.19 10.12 11.03
CA SER A 45 7.61 10.94 12.17
C SER A 45 6.76 12.19 12.36
N LEU A 46 6.18 12.72 11.29
CA LEU A 46 5.24 13.86 11.35
C LEU A 46 3.95 13.46 12.10
N ALA A 47 3.46 12.24 11.89
CA ALA A 47 2.30 11.75 12.62
C ALA A 47 2.61 11.56 14.11
N VAL A 48 3.77 10.98 14.43
CA VAL A 48 4.23 10.81 15.83
C VAL A 48 4.33 12.16 16.53
N ALA A 49 4.95 13.16 15.87
CA ALA A 49 5.07 14.51 16.42
C ALA A 49 3.71 15.20 16.61
N ALA A 50 2.82 15.09 15.63
CA ALA A 50 1.48 15.68 15.70
C ALA A 50 0.61 15.07 16.80
N LEU A 51 0.77 13.77 17.07
CA LEU A 51 0.09 13.05 18.15
C LEU A 51 0.76 13.25 19.50
N SER A 52 1.93 13.88 19.56
CA SER A 52 2.78 14.00 20.77
C SER A 52 3.07 12.64 21.42
N CYS A 53 3.18 11.59 20.61
CA CYS A 53 3.46 10.23 21.07
C CYS A 53 4.94 10.04 21.38
N THR A 54 5.24 9.32 22.46
CA THR A 54 6.56 8.76 22.75
C THR A 54 6.74 7.41 22.01
N VAL A 55 7.96 6.90 22.00
CA VAL A 55 8.24 5.55 21.47
C VAL A 55 7.44 4.49 22.23
N ASP A 56 7.35 4.63 23.55
CA ASP A 56 6.62 3.69 24.40
C ASP A 56 5.11 3.72 24.08
N ASP A 57 4.52 4.88 23.85
CA ASP A 57 3.11 4.99 23.44
C ASP A 57 2.85 4.24 22.13
N VAL A 58 3.74 4.40 21.16
CA VAL A 58 3.59 3.73 19.84
C VAL A 58 3.75 2.21 19.97
N ILE A 59 4.70 1.72 20.77
CA ILE A 59 4.92 0.28 20.98
C ILE A 59 3.74 -0.37 21.69
N HIS A 60 3.11 0.33 22.62
CA HIS A 60 1.96 -0.19 23.36
C HIS A 60 0.63 -0.09 22.58
N ASP A 61 0.54 0.76 21.57
CA ASP A 61 -0.61 0.83 20.65
C ASP A 61 -0.28 0.18 19.31
N ILE A 62 -0.50 -1.13 19.22
CA ILE A 62 -0.22 -1.92 18.01
C ILE A 62 -1.00 -1.43 16.77
N LYS A 63 -2.14 -0.72 16.96
CA LYS A 63 -2.90 -0.16 15.84
C LYS A 63 -2.20 1.07 15.26
N ILE A 64 -1.78 1.99 16.13
CA ILE A 64 -0.99 3.17 15.73
C ILE A 64 0.32 2.70 15.11
N PHE A 65 1.01 1.75 15.74
CA PHE A 65 2.25 1.21 15.20
C PHE A 65 2.05 0.60 13.80
N GLY A 66 0.99 -0.17 13.59
CA GLY A 66 0.66 -0.73 12.29
C GLY A 66 0.44 0.33 11.21
N LEU A 67 -0.26 1.41 11.53
CA LEU A 67 -0.49 2.54 10.61
C LEU A 67 0.80 3.29 10.29
N LEU A 68 1.67 3.52 11.27
CA LEU A 68 2.98 4.17 11.07
C LEU A 68 3.92 3.28 10.25
N PHE A 69 3.89 1.96 10.49
CA PHE A 69 4.66 0.99 9.71
C PHE A 69 4.20 0.96 8.25
N GLU A 70 2.90 0.92 8.00
CA GLU A 70 2.35 1.00 6.66
C GLU A 70 2.73 2.33 5.97
N ASN A 71 2.67 3.45 6.68
CA ASN A 71 3.11 4.74 6.16
C ASN A 71 4.61 4.74 5.79
N LEU A 72 5.47 4.15 6.64
CA LEU A 72 6.90 3.99 6.36
C LEU A 72 7.12 3.20 5.07
N VAL A 73 6.48 2.04 4.94
CA VAL A 73 6.58 1.19 3.76
C VAL A 73 6.10 1.91 2.50
N ASN A 74 4.97 2.61 2.58
CA ASN A 74 4.41 3.36 1.45
C ASN A 74 5.35 4.46 0.97
N ARG A 75 5.99 5.20 1.90
CA ARG A 75 7.00 6.22 1.60
C ARG A 75 8.17 5.61 0.82
N ASP A 76 8.73 4.53 1.33
CA ASP A 76 9.92 3.90 0.75
C ASP A 76 9.59 3.23 -0.59
N LEU A 77 8.48 2.50 -0.67
CA LEU A 77 8.01 1.90 -1.92
C LEU A 77 7.80 2.93 -3.01
N LYS A 78 7.26 4.10 -2.69
CA LYS A 78 7.05 5.17 -3.68
C LYS A 78 8.37 5.61 -4.32
N VAL A 79 9.44 5.71 -3.53
CA VAL A 79 10.77 6.04 -4.04
C VAL A 79 11.34 4.92 -4.91
N TYR A 80 11.29 3.67 -4.42
CA TYR A 80 11.82 2.51 -5.15
C TYR A 80 11.06 2.26 -6.46
N VAL A 81 9.73 2.30 -6.41
CA VAL A 81 8.87 2.08 -7.58
C VAL A 81 9.12 3.13 -8.67
N ASN A 82 9.27 4.40 -8.28
CA ASN A 82 9.57 5.46 -9.24
C ASN A 82 10.94 5.25 -9.91
N SER A 83 11.94 4.72 -9.18
CA SER A 83 13.28 4.50 -9.72
C SER A 83 13.34 3.39 -10.80
N ILE A 84 12.35 2.48 -10.79
CA ILE A 84 12.25 1.35 -11.73
C ILE A 84 11.16 1.54 -12.81
N GLY A 85 10.66 2.75 -13.00
CA GLY A 85 9.64 3.04 -14.02
C GLY A 85 8.27 2.46 -13.66
N GLY A 86 7.81 2.69 -12.44
CA GLY A 86 6.51 2.29 -11.98
C GLY A 86 5.77 3.38 -11.22
N THR A 87 4.50 3.16 -10.99
CA THR A 87 3.63 4.05 -10.19
C THR A 87 2.96 3.24 -9.08
N LEU A 88 3.07 3.72 -7.84
CA LEU A 88 2.41 3.12 -6.69
C LEU A 88 0.94 3.52 -6.66
N ARG A 89 0.06 2.55 -6.48
CA ARG A 89 -1.39 2.69 -6.41
C ARG A 89 -1.92 1.86 -5.24
N HIS A 90 -3.15 2.14 -4.79
CA HIS A 90 -3.88 1.25 -3.88
C HIS A 90 -5.13 0.68 -4.55
N TYR A 91 -5.58 -0.49 -4.11
CA TYR A 91 -6.83 -1.08 -4.59
C TYR A 91 -7.83 -1.22 -3.44
N ARG A 92 -9.06 -0.87 -3.72
CA ARG A 92 -10.20 -1.14 -2.82
C ARG A 92 -11.46 -1.24 -3.65
N ASP A 93 -12.20 -2.31 -3.47
CA ASP A 93 -13.49 -2.50 -4.12
C ASP A 93 -14.67 -2.28 -3.14
N ARG A 94 -15.87 -2.33 -3.71
CA ARG A 94 -17.11 -2.16 -2.93
C ARG A 94 -17.46 -3.37 -2.06
N TYR A 95 -16.80 -4.49 -2.25
CA TYR A 95 -17.03 -5.74 -1.52
C TYR A 95 -16.06 -5.91 -0.34
N GLY A 96 -15.15 -4.95 -0.15
CA GLY A 96 -14.19 -4.93 0.94
C GLY A 96 -12.87 -5.64 0.63
N LEU A 97 -12.64 -6.08 -0.62
CA LEU A 97 -11.34 -6.56 -1.03
C LEU A 97 -10.41 -5.36 -1.22
N GLU A 98 -9.29 -5.39 -0.52
CA GLU A 98 -8.29 -4.32 -0.51
C GLU A 98 -6.91 -4.88 -0.84
N CYS A 99 -6.06 -4.03 -1.42
CA CYS A 99 -4.64 -4.25 -1.53
C CYS A 99 -3.94 -2.96 -1.15
N ASP A 100 -3.05 -3.03 -0.18
CA ASP A 100 -2.38 -1.86 0.38
C ASP A 100 -1.63 -1.11 -0.72
N ASN A 101 -0.94 -1.84 -1.60
CA ASN A 101 -0.16 -1.28 -2.69
C ASN A 101 -0.22 -2.16 -3.95
N GLY A 102 -0.55 -1.53 -5.06
CA GLY A 102 -0.37 -2.09 -6.40
C GLY A 102 0.71 -1.29 -7.14
N ILE A 103 1.64 -1.95 -7.78
CA ILE A 103 2.59 -1.30 -8.67
C ILE A 103 2.09 -1.44 -10.10
N HIS A 104 1.99 -0.34 -10.79
CA HIS A 104 1.74 -0.30 -12.23
C HIS A 104 3.02 0.14 -12.93
N PHE A 105 3.63 -0.76 -13.71
CA PHE A 105 4.86 -0.50 -14.45
C PHE A 105 4.57 0.18 -15.79
N ASP A 106 5.52 0.97 -16.29
CA ASP A 106 5.41 1.69 -17.56
C ASP A 106 5.23 0.75 -18.77
N ASN A 107 5.65 -0.51 -18.64
CA ASN A 107 5.45 -1.56 -19.66
C ASN A 107 4.06 -2.20 -19.64
N GLY A 108 3.15 -1.70 -18.80
CA GLY A 108 1.78 -2.20 -18.63
C GLY A 108 1.62 -3.41 -17.72
N LYS A 109 2.71 -3.92 -17.15
CA LYS A 109 2.68 -4.99 -16.14
C LYS A 109 2.35 -4.44 -14.77
N TYR A 110 2.10 -5.34 -13.80
CA TYR A 110 1.74 -4.94 -12.44
C TYR A 110 2.28 -5.90 -11.39
N ALA A 111 2.33 -5.43 -10.15
CA ALA A 111 2.61 -6.27 -8.98
C ALA A 111 1.64 -5.92 -7.84
N LEU A 112 1.45 -6.83 -6.89
CA LEU A 112 0.54 -6.67 -5.75
C LEU A 112 1.32 -6.80 -4.44
N ILE A 113 1.09 -5.88 -3.51
CA ILE A 113 1.82 -5.82 -2.24
C ILE A 113 0.85 -5.56 -1.09
N GLU A 114 0.92 -6.38 -0.07
CA GLU A 114 0.30 -6.17 1.24
C GLU A 114 1.35 -5.80 2.29
N VAL A 115 0.95 -5.03 3.28
CA VAL A 115 1.82 -4.61 4.39
C VAL A 115 1.26 -5.12 5.70
N LYS A 116 2.03 -5.90 6.44
CA LYS A 116 1.60 -6.47 7.73
C LYS A 116 2.74 -6.34 8.75
N LEU A 117 2.52 -5.62 9.83
CA LEU A 117 3.53 -5.42 10.87
C LEU A 117 3.99 -6.75 11.49
N GLY A 118 3.07 -7.64 11.81
CA GLY A 118 3.37 -8.90 12.50
C GLY A 118 3.04 -10.15 11.69
N GLY A 119 3.60 -11.30 12.11
CA GLY A 119 3.48 -12.59 11.43
C GLY A 119 2.05 -13.18 11.39
N ASN A 120 1.21 -12.84 12.37
CA ASN A 120 -0.10 -13.46 12.55
C ASN A 120 -1.09 -13.24 11.38
N LYS A 121 -0.89 -12.17 10.60
CA LYS A 121 -1.78 -11.81 9.48
C LYS A 121 -1.19 -12.12 8.10
N ILE A 122 -0.02 -12.75 8.02
CA ILE A 122 0.64 -13.04 6.74
C ILE A 122 -0.21 -13.98 5.89
N LYS A 123 -0.73 -15.06 6.48
CA LYS A 123 -1.57 -16.03 5.76
C LYS A 123 -2.86 -15.40 5.19
N GLU A 124 -3.46 -14.48 5.95
CA GLU A 124 -4.63 -13.73 5.50
C GLU A 124 -4.27 -12.81 4.33
N ALA A 125 -3.14 -12.10 4.42
CA ALA A 125 -2.63 -11.25 3.35
C ALA A 125 -2.34 -12.04 2.06
N ILE A 126 -1.71 -13.22 2.17
CA ILE A 126 -1.46 -14.11 1.03
C ILE A 126 -2.78 -14.53 0.37
N LYS A 127 -3.78 -14.89 1.17
CA LYS A 127 -5.11 -15.23 0.65
C LYS A 127 -5.74 -14.06 -0.12
N HIS A 128 -5.72 -12.84 0.45
CA HIS A 128 -6.27 -11.64 -0.20
C HIS A 128 -5.54 -11.32 -1.51
N LEU A 129 -4.22 -11.42 -1.55
CA LEU A 129 -3.44 -11.22 -2.78
C LEU A 129 -3.84 -12.23 -3.88
N ASN A 130 -4.02 -13.49 -3.52
CA ASN A 130 -4.46 -14.52 -4.48
C ASN A 130 -5.91 -14.28 -4.95
N GLU A 131 -6.81 -13.87 -4.07
CA GLU A 131 -8.19 -13.49 -4.43
C GLU A 131 -8.20 -12.32 -5.41
N LEU A 132 -7.42 -11.27 -5.14
CA LEU A 132 -7.32 -10.11 -6.03
C LEU A 132 -6.68 -10.47 -7.37
N ARG A 133 -5.59 -11.27 -7.38
CA ARG A 133 -4.98 -11.79 -8.60
C ARG A 133 -5.99 -12.50 -9.48
N ASN A 134 -6.76 -13.44 -8.91
CA ASN A 134 -7.77 -14.19 -9.66
C ASN A 134 -8.85 -13.27 -10.23
N LEU A 135 -9.33 -12.32 -9.44
CA LEU A 135 -10.29 -11.31 -9.86
C LEU A 135 -9.78 -10.47 -11.04
N ILE A 136 -8.51 -10.09 -11.01
CA ILE A 136 -7.88 -9.32 -12.09
C ILE A 136 -7.82 -10.16 -13.37
N ILE A 137 -7.35 -11.40 -13.28
CA ILE A 137 -7.23 -12.30 -14.44
C ILE A 137 -8.58 -12.57 -15.07
N GLU A 138 -9.63 -12.80 -14.27
CA GLU A 138 -10.98 -13.03 -14.77
C GLU A 138 -11.56 -11.79 -15.48
N ASN A 139 -11.38 -10.61 -14.92
CA ASN A 139 -11.97 -9.38 -15.47
C ASN A 139 -11.12 -8.69 -16.53
N GLN A 140 -9.80 -8.92 -16.50
CA GLN A 140 -8.82 -8.31 -17.39
C GLN A 140 -7.77 -9.34 -17.87
N PRO A 141 -8.17 -10.34 -18.67
CA PRO A 141 -7.26 -11.40 -19.13
C PRO A 141 -6.02 -10.88 -19.85
N LYS A 142 -6.10 -9.68 -20.43
CA LYS A 142 -4.98 -9.05 -21.14
C LYS A 142 -3.85 -8.57 -20.23
N LEU A 143 -4.13 -8.31 -18.95
CA LEU A 143 -3.11 -7.95 -17.98
C LEU A 143 -2.26 -9.18 -17.56
N GLY A 144 -2.87 -10.38 -17.59
CA GLY A 144 -2.22 -11.62 -17.22
C GLY A 144 -1.86 -11.70 -15.74
N GLU A 145 -0.81 -12.45 -15.45
CA GLU A 145 -0.27 -12.64 -14.11
C GLU A 145 0.49 -11.38 -13.62
N PRO A 146 0.45 -11.08 -12.31
CA PRO A 146 1.35 -10.09 -11.74
C PRO A 146 2.80 -10.52 -11.88
N GLU A 147 3.73 -9.56 -12.06
CA GLU A 147 5.16 -9.84 -12.07
C GLU A 147 5.62 -10.50 -10.77
N PHE A 148 5.06 -10.07 -9.65
CA PHE A 148 5.20 -10.69 -8.35
C PHE A 148 4.05 -10.30 -7.42
N MET A 149 3.87 -11.09 -6.37
CA MET A 149 3.06 -10.77 -5.21
C MET A 149 3.93 -10.80 -3.97
N MET A 150 3.76 -9.83 -3.06
CA MET A 150 4.62 -9.67 -1.90
C MET A 150 3.83 -9.27 -0.65
N VAL A 151 4.21 -9.80 0.50
CA VAL A 151 3.81 -9.27 1.81
C VAL A 151 5.05 -8.67 2.47
N ILE A 152 5.04 -7.35 2.68
CA ILE A 152 6.11 -6.66 3.41
C ILE A 152 5.80 -6.70 4.89
N THR A 153 6.79 -7.10 5.69
CA THR A 153 6.57 -7.37 7.11
C THR A 153 7.59 -6.66 8.00
N GLY A 154 7.22 -6.50 9.28
CA GLY A 154 8.15 -6.12 10.35
C GLY A 154 8.85 -7.33 10.99
N THR A 155 8.77 -8.53 10.40
CA THR A 155 9.45 -9.75 10.90
C THR A 155 10.88 -9.85 10.38
N ASP A 156 11.64 -10.82 10.88
CA ASP A 156 13.07 -10.94 10.59
C ASP A 156 13.40 -11.89 9.43
N MET A 157 12.42 -12.70 8.97
CA MET A 157 12.67 -13.75 8.00
C MET A 157 12.01 -13.47 6.66
N ALA A 158 12.80 -13.54 5.58
CA ALA A 158 12.32 -13.57 4.21
C ALA A 158 12.11 -15.03 3.76
N TYR A 159 10.97 -15.31 3.14
CA TYR A 159 10.66 -16.62 2.58
C TYR A 159 9.64 -16.49 1.45
N LYS A 160 9.43 -17.58 0.74
CA LYS A 160 8.37 -17.68 -0.25
C LYS A 160 7.32 -18.68 0.23
N ASP A 161 6.06 -18.25 0.22
CA ASP A 161 4.90 -19.09 0.50
C ASP A 161 4.05 -19.15 -0.78
N ASP A 162 4.06 -20.34 -1.41
CA ASP A 162 3.49 -20.58 -2.74
C ASP A 162 4.05 -19.58 -3.79
N ASN A 163 3.23 -18.69 -4.29
CA ASN A 163 3.57 -17.68 -5.29
C ASN A 163 3.78 -16.26 -4.70
N VAL A 164 3.75 -16.13 -3.37
CA VAL A 164 3.89 -14.86 -2.66
C VAL A 164 5.23 -14.79 -1.94
N LEU A 165 5.93 -13.68 -2.11
CA LEU A 165 7.15 -13.37 -1.37
C LEU A 165 6.80 -12.73 -0.03
N VAL A 166 7.33 -13.22 1.06
CA VAL A 166 7.25 -12.59 2.38
C VAL A 166 8.60 -11.95 2.66
N VAL A 167 8.63 -10.63 2.79
CA VAL A 167 9.88 -9.86 2.81
C VAL A 167 9.88 -8.87 3.98
N PRO A 168 10.86 -8.96 4.89
CA PRO A 168 11.07 -7.95 5.91
C PRO A 168 11.33 -6.57 5.28
N VAL A 169 10.79 -5.51 5.88
CA VAL A 169 11.02 -4.14 5.39
C VAL A 169 12.51 -3.78 5.29
N GLY A 170 13.33 -4.30 6.21
CA GLY A 170 14.78 -4.09 6.20
C GLY A 170 15.53 -4.75 5.02
N CYS A 171 14.86 -5.61 4.25
CA CYS A 171 15.43 -6.21 3.04
C CYS A 171 15.15 -5.39 1.77
N LEU A 172 14.31 -4.36 1.85
CA LEU A 172 14.04 -3.48 0.71
C LEU A 172 15.25 -2.60 0.45
N LYS A 173 15.68 -2.57 -0.81
CA LYS A 173 16.79 -1.76 -1.30
C LYS A 173 16.47 -1.23 -2.69
N ASN A 174 17.05 -0.09 -3.03
CA ASN A 174 17.12 0.46 -4.38
C ASN A 174 18.35 -0.06 -5.12
#